data_fcc594118c5f3788723d521f9cda7bb2
#
_entry.id   fcc594118c5f3788723d521f9cda7bb2
#
_cell.length_a   1.000
_cell.length_b   1.000
_cell.length_c   1.000
_cell.angle_alpha   90.00
_cell.angle_beta   90.00
_cell.angle_gamma   90.00
#
_symmetry.space_group_name_H-M   'P 1'
#
loop_
_entity.id
_entity.type
_entity.pdbx_description
1 polymer ?
#
loop_
_entity_poly.entity_id
_entity_poly.type
_entity_poly.pdbx_seq_one_letter_code
_entity_poly.pdbx_strand_id
1 'polypeptide(L)'
;MGTAQLDDDLMQRVFEGWRELRRGAVRKTNAHFYGSGPDALDPAQMDILDVIASRPRWRMSRLAHALYLDPSTVTRSVDRLAEYGLVTRVPAADDGRGVQVRATPSGRALSKTVAQRRRVVMGKILHDLSTEECENLAQALERLVRGVSEYAEQLELAHNDAPVLLKAVPASE
;
A
#
# COMPACT_ATOMS: atom_id res chain seq x y z
N MET A 1 -3.69 -29.51 -5.92
CA MET A 1 -3.89 -29.05 -4.55
C MET A 1 -5.32 -28.57 -4.47
N GLY A 2 -6.19 -29.27 -3.69
CA GLY A 2 -7.61 -28.99 -3.62
C GLY A 2 -7.85 -27.60 -3.05
N THR A 3 -8.61 -26.79 -3.74
CA THR A 3 -9.25 -25.59 -3.19
C THR A 3 -10.14 -26.06 -2.07
N ALA A 4 -9.74 -25.82 -0.83
CA ALA A 4 -10.64 -25.99 0.31
C ALA A 4 -11.86 -25.12 -0.02
N GLN A 5 -13.01 -25.77 -0.20
CA GLN A 5 -14.27 -25.07 -0.37
C GLN A 5 -14.52 -24.37 0.97
N LEU A 6 -14.26 -23.05 1.01
CA LEU A 6 -14.49 -22.25 2.20
C LEU A 6 -16.00 -22.29 2.45
N ASP A 7 -16.37 -22.55 3.68
CA ASP A 7 -17.75 -22.42 4.17
C ASP A 7 -18.21 -20.96 3.94
N ASP A 8 -19.44 -20.80 3.47
CA ASP A 8 -20.01 -19.48 3.16
C ASP A 8 -19.99 -18.55 4.38
N ASP A 9 -20.20 -19.06 5.59
CA ASP A 9 -20.11 -18.30 6.85
C ASP A 9 -18.68 -17.79 7.08
N LEU A 10 -17.68 -18.65 6.89
CA LEU A 10 -16.28 -18.24 7.03
C LEU A 10 -15.88 -17.20 5.99
N MET A 11 -16.32 -17.37 4.74
CA MET A 11 -16.10 -16.42 3.67
C MET A 11 -16.70 -15.06 4.02
N GLN A 12 -17.92 -15.03 4.52
CA GLN A 12 -18.62 -13.82 4.93
C GLN A 12 -17.89 -13.11 6.06
N ARG A 13 -17.47 -13.82 7.10
CA ARG A 13 -16.69 -13.25 8.22
C ARG A 13 -15.37 -12.64 7.79
N VAL A 14 -14.64 -13.29 6.88
CA VAL A 14 -13.39 -12.74 6.31
C VAL A 14 -13.69 -11.45 5.54
N PHE A 15 -14.75 -11.46 4.72
CA PHE A 15 -15.14 -10.29 3.93
C PHE A 15 -15.61 -9.12 4.80
N GLU A 16 -16.35 -9.38 5.86
CA GLU A 16 -16.78 -8.37 6.83
C GLU A 16 -15.59 -7.75 7.56
N GLY A 17 -14.64 -8.56 8.03
CA GLY A 17 -13.39 -8.09 8.64
C GLY A 17 -12.57 -7.20 7.70
N TRP A 18 -12.39 -7.65 6.45
CA TRP A 18 -11.75 -6.85 5.40
C TRP A 18 -12.46 -5.52 5.17
N ARG A 19 -13.80 -5.55 5.04
CA ARG A 19 -14.61 -4.37 4.81
C ARG A 19 -14.50 -3.36 5.95
N GLU A 20 -14.51 -3.83 7.19
CA GLU A 20 -14.40 -2.98 8.38
C GLU A 20 -13.02 -2.34 8.48
N LEU A 21 -11.95 -3.10 8.27
CA LEU A 21 -10.58 -2.57 8.21
C LEU A 21 -10.46 -1.47 7.16
N ARG A 22 -11.02 -1.68 5.96
CA ARG A 22 -10.96 -0.72 4.87
C ARG A 22 -11.81 0.54 5.12
N ARG A 23 -12.96 0.42 5.79
CA ARG A 23 -13.92 1.53 5.97
C ARG A 23 -13.57 2.48 7.10
N GLY A 24 -13.17 2.02 8.24
CA GLY A 24 -13.23 2.88 9.40
C GLY A 24 -12.18 2.69 10.48
N ALA A 25 -11.86 1.48 10.86
CA ALA A 25 -10.94 1.24 11.97
C ALA A 25 -9.56 1.89 11.71
N VAL A 26 -9.02 1.71 10.52
CA VAL A 26 -7.74 2.32 10.11
C VAL A 26 -7.80 3.84 10.04
N ARG A 27 -8.91 4.42 9.58
CA ARG A 27 -9.04 5.89 9.50
C ARG A 27 -9.01 6.58 10.86
N LYS A 28 -9.63 5.98 11.89
CA LYS A 28 -9.63 6.52 13.24
C LYS A 28 -8.25 6.52 13.89
N THR A 29 -7.38 5.61 13.47
CA THR A 29 -6.02 5.47 14.00
C THR A 29 -4.97 6.23 13.19
N ASN A 30 -5.31 6.75 12.01
CA ASN A 30 -4.37 7.44 11.13
C ASN A 30 -3.61 8.59 11.81
N ALA A 31 -4.29 9.43 12.59
CA ALA A 31 -3.63 10.50 13.33
C ALA A 31 -2.59 10.00 14.34
N HIS A 32 -2.82 8.82 14.92
CA HIS A 32 -1.88 8.17 15.83
C HIS A 32 -0.68 7.55 15.10
N PHE A 33 -0.91 7.04 13.89
CA PHE A 33 0.15 6.48 13.07
C PHE A 33 1.03 7.57 12.44
N TYR A 34 0.42 8.57 11.82
CA TYR A 34 1.09 9.52 10.93
C TYR A 34 1.30 10.90 11.55
N GLY A 35 0.67 11.16 12.69
CA GLY A 35 0.60 12.49 13.29
C GLY A 35 -0.61 13.27 12.80
N SER A 36 -0.79 14.44 13.39
CA SER A 36 -1.87 15.38 13.08
C SER A 36 -1.31 16.78 12.93
N GLY A 37 -1.92 17.58 12.06
CA GLY A 37 -1.53 18.95 11.79
C GLY A 37 -1.47 19.26 10.30
N PRO A 38 -1.28 20.53 9.93
CA PRO A 38 -1.29 20.97 8.53
C PRO A 38 -0.14 20.38 7.71
N ASP A 39 0.97 20.01 8.36
CA ASP A 39 2.16 19.42 7.73
C ASP A 39 2.19 17.89 7.81
N ALA A 40 1.13 17.26 8.35
CA ALA A 40 1.04 15.81 8.40
C ALA A 40 0.81 15.26 6.99
N LEU A 41 1.65 14.32 6.58
CA LEU A 41 1.44 13.59 5.34
C LEU A 41 0.18 12.72 5.47
N ASP A 42 -0.56 12.62 4.38
CA ASP A 42 -1.64 11.62 4.32
C ASP A 42 -1.05 10.19 4.26
N PRO A 43 -1.85 9.17 4.62
CA PRO A 43 -1.37 7.79 4.66
C PRO A 43 -0.76 7.31 3.35
N ALA A 44 -1.33 7.68 2.21
CA ALA A 44 -0.83 7.26 0.90
C ALA A 44 0.52 7.89 0.58
N GLN A 45 0.71 9.16 0.94
CA GLN A 45 2.01 9.83 0.81
C GLN A 45 3.06 9.21 1.72
N MET A 46 2.67 8.82 2.94
CA MET A 46 3.57 8.13 3.87
C MET A 46 4.00 6.76 3.34
N ASP A 47 3.08 5.99 2.77
CA ASP A 47 3.38 4.69 2.18
C ASP A 47 4.35 4.83 1.00
N ILE A 48 4.16 5.85 0.15
CA ILE A 48 5.08 6.17 -0.94
C ILE A 48 6.46 6.55 -0.40
N LEU A 49 6.53 7.38 0.64
CA LEU A 49 7.79 7.77 1.28
C LEU A 49 8.52 6.55 1.88
N ASP A 50 7.80 5.65 2.54
CA ASP A 50 8.35 4.44 3.13
C ASP A 50 8.96 3.51 2.06
N VAL A 51 8.26 3.33 0.93
CA VAL A 51 8.78 2.56 -0.20
C VAL A 51 10.02 3.24 -0.78
N ILE A 52 10.01 4.57 -0.96
CA ILE A 52 11.20 5.30 -1.45
C ILE A 52 12.37 5.16 -0.46
N ALA A 53 12.11 5.21 0.86
CA ALA A 53 13.13 5.12 1.88
C ALA A 53 13.73 3.71 2.04
N SER A 54 13.03 2.66 1.58
CA SER A 54 13.45 1.26 1.69
C SER A 54 14.66 0.90 0.82
N ARG A 55 14.99 1.71 -0.19
CA ARG A 55 16.13 1.50 -1.10
C ARG A 55 16.86 2.81 -1.37
N PRO A 56 18.12 2.76 -1.76
CA PRO A 56 18.90 3.96 -2.06
C PRO A 56 18.32 4.84 -3.18
N ARG A 57 17.73 4.21 -4.19
CA ARG A 57 17.13 4.89 -5.36
C ARG A 57 16.02 4.03 -5.96
N TRP A 58 15.03 4.70 -6.54
CA TRP A 58 13.92 4.08 -7.28
C TRP A 58 13.76 4.70 -8.67
N ARG A 59 13.60 3.89 -9.70
CA ARG A 59 13.05 4.36 -10.98
C ARG A 59 11.56 4.62 -10.82
N MET A 60 11.05 5.71 -11.39
CA MET A 60 9.64 6.10 -11.26
C MET A 60 8.68 5.00 -11.71
N SER A 61 8.97 4.33 -12.83
CA SER A 61 8.15 3.20 -13.32
C SER A 61 8.12 2.01 -12.36
N ARG A 62 9.28 1.65 -11.79
CA ARG A 62 9.35 0.57 -10.79
C ARG A 62 8.66 0.94 -9.47
N LEU A 63 8.68 2.21 -9.10
CA LEU A 63 7.98 2.71 -7.92
C LEU A 63 6.46 2.61 -8.12
N ALA A 64 5.95 3.01 -9.28
CA ALA A 64 4.54 2.89 -9.63
C ALA A 64 4.06 1.43 -9.57
N HIS A 65 4.81 0.52 -10.18
CA HIS A 65 4.52 -0.91 -10.13
C HIS A 65 4.54 -1.47 -8.69
N ALA A 66 5.55 -1.13 -7.91
CA ALA A 66 5.68 -1.61 -6.52
C ALA A 66 4.56 -1.11 -5.59
N LEU A 67 3.94 0.01 -5.94
CA LEU A 67 2.84 0.62 -5.19
C LEU A 67 1.46 0.25 -5.75
N TYR A 68 1.39 -0.46 -6.87
CA TYR A 68 0.14 -0.72 -7.61
C TYR A 68 -0.63 0.57 -7.91
N LEU A 69 0.08 1.64 -8.29
CA LEU A 69 -0.48 2.95 -8.57
C LEU A 69 -0.17 3.40 -10.01
N ASP A 70 -1.07 4.21 -10.56
CA ASP A 70 -0.81 4.86 -11.85
C ASP A 70 0.44 5.74 -11.81
N PRO A 71 1.27 5.72 -12.88
CA PRO A 71 2.47 6.56 -12.96
C PRO A 71 2.21 8.05 -12.73
N SER A 72 1.06 8.55 -13.16
CA SER A 72 0.64 9.95 -12.94
C SER A 72 0.38 10.26 -11.46
N THR A 73 -0.21 9.31 -10.73
CA THR A 73 -0.47 9.43 -9.29
C THR A 73 0.84 9.43 -8.51
N VAL A 74 1.75 8.51 -8.84
CA VAL A 74 3.09 8.46 -8.23
C VAL A 74 3.88 9.74 -8.51
N THR A 75 3.81 10.25 -9.74
CA THR A 75 4.50 11.49 -10.12
C THR A 75 4.05 12.66 -9.26
N ARG A 76 2.73 12.89 -9.14
CA ARG A 76 2.17 13.95 -8.30
C ARG A 76 2.54 13.81 -6.82
N SER A 77 2.51 12.59 -6.30
CA SER A 77 2.87 12.33 -4.91
C SER A 77 4.36 12.57 -4.66
N VAL A 78 5.22 12.17 -5.58
CA VAL A 78 6.67 12.43 -5.51
C VAL A 78 6.96 13.93 -5.60
N ASP A 79 6.25 14.69 -6.45
CA ASP A 79 6.40 16.14 -6.53
C ASP A 79 6.07 16.79 -5.19
N ARG A 80 4.95 16.42 -4.58
CA ARG A 80 4.55 16.93 -3.28
C ARG A 80 5.53 16.55 -2.16
N LEU A 81 6.04 15.33 -2.14
CA LEU A 81 7.09 14.92 -1.20
C LEU A 81 8.41 15.68 -1.44
N ALA A 82 8.71 16.07 -2.68
CA ALA A 82 9.87 16.88 -3.00
C ALA A 82 9.69 18.34 -2.54
N GLU A 83 8.50 18.92 -2.67
CA GLU A 83 8.14 20.23 -2.11
C GLU A 83 8.34 20.28 -0.59
N TYR A 84 8.01 19.20 0.11
CA TYR A 84 8.30 19.06 1.56
C TYR A 84 9.77 18.73 1.87
N GLY A 85 10.65 18.63 0.86
CA GLY A 85 12.06 18.29 1.05
C GLY A 85 12.32 16.86 1.55
N LEU A 86 11.34 15.97 1.42
CA LEU A 86 11.43 14.58 1.91
C LEU A 86 12.04 13.63 0.91
N VAL A 87 11.94 13.95 -0.37
CA VAL A 87 12.57 13.19 -1.46
C VAL A 87 13.28 14.14 -2.41
N THR A 88 14.18 13.60 -3.24
CA THR A 88 14.83 14.34 -4.31
C THR A 88 14.89 13.49 -5.57
N ARG A 89 14.68 14.14 -6.73
CA ARG A 89 14.87 13.53 -8.03
C ARG A 89 16.33 13.59 -8.42
N VAL A 90 16.84 12.52 -8.99
CA VAL A 90 18.21 12.41 -9.47
C VAL A 90 18.22 11.79 -10.86
N PRO A 91 19.18 12.14 -11.74
CA PRO A 91 19.36 11.45 -13.01
C PRO A 91 19.62 9.95 -12.78
N ALA A 92 19.13 9.11 -13.69
CA ALA A 92 19.46 7.69 -13.68
C ALA A 92 20.96 7.49 -13.94
N ALA A 93 21.57 6.57 -13.21
CA ALA A 93 23.03 6.37 -13.25
C ALA A 93 23.50 5.61 -14.51
N ASP A 94 22.59 4.88 -15.17
CA ASP A 94 22.93 3.85 -16.15
C ASP A 94 22.94 4.37 -17.61
N ASP A 95 22.15 5.39 -17.96
CA ASP A 95 22.12 5.95 -19.33
C ASP A 95 21.73 7.42 -19.38
N GLY A 96 21.54 8.07 -18.24
CA GLY A 96 21.13 9.49 -18.16
C GLY A 96 19.71 9.79 -18.69
N ARG A 97 19.02 8.81 -19.25
CA ARG A 97 17.69 8.97 -19.89
C ARG A 97 16.52 8.62 -18.95
N GLY A 98 16.65 8.81 -17.68
CA GLY A 98 15.57 8.51 -16.76
C GLY A 98 15.67 9.31 -15.48
N VAL A 99 14.55 9.41 -14.78
CA VAL A 99 14.50 10.04 -13.46
C VAL A 99 14.39 8.96 -12.41
N GLN A 100 15.25 9.03 -11.43
CA GLN A 100 15.17 8.27 -10.20
C GLN A 100 14.79 9.20 -9.06
N VAL A 101 14.19 8.62 -8.02
CA VAL A 101 13.86 9.30 -6.77
C VAL A 101 14.58 8.61 -5.61
N ARG A 102 14.99 9.40 -4.63
CA ARG A 102 15.56 8.93 -3.36
C ARG A 102 15.03 9.74 -2.19
N ALA A 103 14.93 9.12 -1.01
CA ALA A 103 14.64 9.84 0.20
C ALA A 103 15.82 10.72 0.62
N THR A 104 15.53 11.94 1.08
CA THR A 104 16.50 12.83 1.73
C THR A 104 16.81 12.33 3.14
N PRO A 105 17.82 12.88 3.84
CA PRO A 105 18.01 12.62 5.27
C PRO A 105 16.74 12.88 6.09
N SER A 106 16.03 13.99 5.82
CA SER A 106 14.77 14.34 6.49
C SER A 106 13.66 13.32 6.19
N GLY A 107 13.51 12.90 4.92
CA GLY A 107 12.55 11.86 4.54
C GLY A 107 12.81 10.54 5.22
N ARG A 108 14.06 10.09 5.30
CA ARG A 108 14.43 8.86 6.04
C ARG A 108 14.17 8.99 7.54
N ALA A 109 14.45 10.16 8.13
CA ALA A 109 14.18 10.40 9.54
C ALA A 109 12.68 10.35 9.84
N LEU A 110 11.85 10.97 9.00
CA LEU A 110 10.39 10.93 9.13
C LEU A 110 9.86 9.50 8.98
N SER A 111 10.26 8.77 7.95
CA SER A 111 9.87 7.36 7.73
C SER A 111 10.21 6.51 8.96
N LYS A 112 11.42 6.65 9.52
CA LYS A 112 11.83 5.96 10.74
C LYS A 112 10.97 6.32 11.96
N THR A 113 10.65 7.60 12.13
CA THR A 113 9.79 8.08 13.22
C THR A 113 8.39 7.50 13.12
N VAL A 114 7.80 7.51 11.92
CA VAL A 114 6.48 6.94 11.67
C VAL A 114 6.48 5.43 11.86
N ALA A 115 7.49 4.72 11.38
CA ALA A 115 7.64 3.29 11.60
C ALA A 115 7.69 2.93 13.11
N GLN A 116 8.36 3.76 13.92
CA GLN A 116 8.38 3.56 15.37
C GLN A 116 7.00 3.79 16.01
N ARG A 117 6.27 4.83 15.59
CA ARG A 117 4.90 5.08 16.05
C ARG A 117 3.96 3.93 15.67
N ARG A 118 4.03 3.46 14.42
CA ARG A 118 3.26 2.30 13.93
C ARG A 118 3.51 1.08 14.81
N ARG A 119 4.77 0.80 15.15
CA ARG A 119 5.12 -0.33 16.02
C ARG A 119 4.46 -0.22 17.39
N VAL A 120 4.49 0.96 18.02
CA VAL A 120 3.85 1.18 19.32
C VAL A 120 2.34 1.02 19.24
N VAL A 121 1.69 1.57 18.20
CA VAL A 121 0.24 1.48 18.03
C VAL A 121 -0.18 0.05 17.72
N MET A 122 0.54 -0.63 16.82
CA MET A 122 0.28 -2.05 16.49
C MET A 122 0.46 -2.95 17.71
N GLY A 123 1.47 -2.70 18.54
CA GLY A 123 1.62 -3.44 19.80
C GLY A 123 0.44 -3.28 20.76
N LYS A 124 -0.22 -2.11 20.74
CA LYS A 124 -1.47 -1.89 21.53
C LYS A 124 -2.69 -2.57 20.90
N ILE A 125 -2.78 -2.59 19.56
CA ILE A 125 -3.89 -3.23 18.84
C ILE A 125 -3.82 -4.75 18.98
N LEU A 126 -2.62 -5.30 18.96
CA LEU A 126 -2.38 -6.75 19.00
C LEU A 126 -2.15 -7.29 20.41
N HIS A 127 -2.35 -6.48 21.47
CA HIS A 127 -1.95 -6.85 22.82
C HIS A 127 -2.70 -8.07 23.38
N ASP A 128 -3.92 -8.32 22.92
CA ASP A 128 -4.76 -9.45 23.32
C ASP A 128 -4.46 -10.74 22.56
N LEU A 129 -3.61 -10.66 21.53
CA LEU A 129 -3.20 -11.81 20.77
C LEU A 129 -1.89 -12.40 21.34
N SER A 130 -1.84 -13.71 21.47
CA SER A 130 -0.60 -14.43 21.77
C SER A 130 0.41 -14.30 20.62
N THR A 131 1.66 -14.61 20.88
CA THR A 131 2.70 -14.62 19.84
C THR A 131 2.34 -15.57 18.69
N GLU A 132 1.79 -16.74 19.00
CA GLU A 132 1.36 -17.71 17.99
C GLU A 132 0.21 -17.17 17.11
N GLU A 133 -0.79 -16.52 17.73
CA GLU A 133 -1.88 -15.88 16.98
C GLU A 133 -1.39 -14.73 16.10
N CYS A 134 -0.43 -13.92 16.57
CA CYS A 134 0.21 -12.89 15.78
C CYS A 134 0.97 -13.49 14.58
N GLU A 135 1.67 -14.60 14.77
CA GLU A 135 2.42 -15.28 13.72
C GLU A 135 1.46 -15.89 12.67
N ASN A 136 0.39 -16.52 13.11
CA ASN A 136 -0.66 -17.05 12.23
C ASN A 136 -1.35 -15.91 11.43
N LEU A 137 -1.65 -14.78 12.08
CA LEU A 137 -2.20 -13.60 11.42
C LEU A 137 -1.25 -13.03 10.36
N ALA A 138 0.05 -12.91 10.69
CA ALA A 138 1.06 -12.43 9.74
C ALA A 138 1.14 -13.33 8.49
N GLN A 139 1.21 -14.64 8.68
CA GLN A 139 1.23 -15.62 7.59
C GLN A 139 -0.06 -15.58 6.75
N ALA A 140 -1.23 -15.43 7.39
CA ALA A 140 -2.51 -15.32 6.70
C ALA A 140 -2.56 -14.05 5.84
N LEU A 141 -2.13 -12.92 6.37
CA LEU A 141 -2.04 -11.64 5.64
C LEU A 141 -1.09 -11.71 4.45
N GLU A 142 0.10 -12.32 4.62
CA GLU A 142 1.07 -12.50 3.54
C GLU A 142 0.49 -13.33 2.38
N ARG A 143 -0.22 -14.42 2.71
CA ARG A 143 -0.91 -15.25 1.71
C ARG A 143 -2.04 -14.51 1.02
N LEU A 144 -2.82 -13.75 1.77
CA LEU A 144 -3.91 -12.94 1.24
C LEU A 144 -3.40 -11.88 0.27
N VAL A 145 -2.35 -11.13 0.65
CA VAL A 145 -1.72 -10.13 -0.22
C VAL A 145 -1.21 -10.76 -1.51
N ARG A 146 -0.56 -11.93 -1.40
CA ARG A 146 -0.09 -12.67 -2.58
C ARG A 146 -1.26 -13.07 -3.49
N GLY A 147 -2.32 -13.65 -2.93
CA GLY A 147 -3.49 -14.06 -3.71
C GLY A 147 -4.19 -12.88 -4.40
N VAL A 148 -4.28 -11.73 -3.74
CA VAL A 148 -4.81 -10.50 -4.35
C VAL A 148 -3.93 -10.03 -5.51
N SER A 149 -2.60 -10.07 -5.34
CA SER A 149 -1.65 -9.66 -6.40
C SER A 149 -1.72 -10.59 -7.61
N GLU A 150 -1.72 -11.90 -7.39
CA GLU A 150 -1.83 -12.91 -8.46
C GLU A 150 -3.16 -12.77 -9.21
N TYR A 151 -4.26 -12.53 -8.50
CA TYR A 151 -5.56 -12.32 -9.13
C TYR A 151 -5.63 -11.01 -9.91
N ALA A 152 -5.03 -9.92 -9.40
CA ALA A 152 -4.95 -8.64 -10.10
C ALA A 152 -4.17 -8.78 -11.42
N GLU A 153 -3.02 -9.47 -11.41
CA GLU A 153 -2.24 -9.76 -12.62
C GLU A 153 -3.04 -10.58 -13.65
N GLN A 154 -3.83 -11.56 -13.19
CA GLN A 154 -4.71 -12.33 -14.07
C GLN A 154 -5.80 -11.47 -14.72
N LEU A 155 -6.38 -10.53 -13.96
CA LEU A 155 -7.37 -9.60 -14.50
C LEU A 155 -6.77 -8.63 -15.52
N GLU A 156 -5.56 -8.14 -15.31
CA GLU A 156 -4.85 -7.29 -16.28
C GLU A 156 -4.55 -8.05 -17.59
N LEU A 157 -4.12 -9.29 -17.49
CA LEU A 157 -3.91 -10.16 -18.67
C LEU A 157 -5.21 -10.42 -19.41
N ALA A 158 -6.29 -10.76 -18.70
CA ALA A 158 -7.60 -10.99 -19.30
C ALA A 158 -8.20 -9.73 -19.92
N HIS A 159 -7.89 -8.54 -19.38
CA HIS A 159 -8.36 -7.26 -19.92
C HIS A 159 -7.63 -6.85 -21.21
N ASN A 160 -6.37 -7.26 -21.38
CA ASN A 160 -5.63 -7.07 -22.61
C ASN A 160 -6.09 -8.00 -23.74
N ASP A 161 -6.71 -9.16 -23.42
CA ASP A 161 -7.19 -10.15 -24.38
C ASP A 161 -8.69 -10.04 -24.71
N ALA A 162 -9.47 -9.23 -24.01
CA ALA A 162 -10.92 -9.10 -24.22
C ALA A 162 -11.36 -7.65 -24.48
N PRO A 163 -12.00 -7.35 -25.60
CA PRO A 163 -12.65 -6.05 -25.79
C PRO A 163 -13.90 -5.96 -24.92
N VAL A 164 -13.85 -5.07 -23.93
CA VAL A 164 -14.98 -4.37 -23.29
C VAL A 164 -16.26 -5.19 -23.05
N LEU A 165 -16.37 -5.87 -21.91
CA LEU A 165 -17.65 -6.35 -21.37
C LEU A 165 -18.07 -5.63 -20.08
N LEU A 166 -17.80 -4.32 -19.97
CA LEU A 166 -18.34 -3.44 -18.91
C LEU A 166 -19.32 -2.40 -19.47
N LYS A 167 -20.13 -2.81 -20.46
CA LYS A 167 -21.33 -2.08 -20.84
C LYS A 167 -22.49 -3.07 -20.81
N ALA A 168 -23.18 -3.16 -19.71
CA ALA A 168 -24.61 -3.37 -19.54
C ALA A 168 -24.93 -3.91 -18.13
N VAL A 169 -25.02 -3.04 -17.16
CA VAL A 169 -26.07 -3.23 -16.16
C VAL A 169 -27.29 -2.53 -16.78
N PRO A 170 -28.32 -3.24 -17.21
CA PRO A 170 -29.55 -2.59 -17.63
C PRO A 170 -30.16 -1.93 -16.40
N ALA A 171 -30.50 -0.64 -16.51
CA ALA A 171 -31.38 0.03 -15.59
C ALA A 171 -32.71 -0.74 -15.61
N SER A 172 -33.03 -1.41 -14.51
CA SER A 172 -34.35 -1.97 -14.28
C SER A 172 -35.30 -0.83 -13.89
N GLU A 173 -36.36 -0.67 -14.68
CA GLU A 173 -37.53 0.12 -14.38
C GLU A 173 -38.20 -0.26 -13.05
#